data_4d784c419c3d7d982f232869a4d3bb42
#
_entry.id   4d784c419c3d7d982f232869a4d3bb42
#
_cell.length_a   1.000
_cell.length_b   1.000
_cell.length_c   1.000
_cell.angle_alpha   90.00
_cell.angle_beta   90.00
_cell.angle_gamma   90.00
#
_symmetry.space_group_name_H-M   'P 1'
#
loop_
_entity.id
_entity.type
_entity.pdbx_description
1 polymer ?
#
loop_
_entity_poly.entity_id
_entity_poly.type
_entity_poly.pdbx_seq_one_letter_code
_entity_poly.pdbx_strand_id
1 'polypeptide(L)'
;MSGEDGSEPRVFSVLRGEALRTRSGPFGEVGTLCSAGGIEVAWVSKHGEQVDPDWFRPDQVDVLLVVQGQLKVEFESAARPDRVLAAGDVLVLPAGCRCRAYRWPRDAAEATIFLAACPAGQDGR
;
A
#
# COMPACT_ATOMS: atom_id res chain seq x y z
N MET A 1 -27.58 -8.36 -3.61
CA MET A 1 -26.76 -7.18 -3.91
C MET A 1 -25.35 -7.41 -3.42
N SER A 2 -24.42 -7.13 -4.26
CA SER A 2 -23.01 -7.22 -3.87
C SER A 2 -22.65 -6.06 -2.94
N GLY A 3 -21.87 -6.31 -1.91
CA GLY A 3 -21.32 -5.26 -1.08
C GLY A 3 -20.38 -4.31 -1.83
N GLU A 4 -20.07 -4.58 -3.10
CA GLU A 4 -19.14 -3.79 -3.90
C GLU A 4 -19.83 -2.88 -4.91
N ASP A 5 -21.15 -2.77 -4.89
CA ASP A 5 -21.87 -1.99 -5.91
C ASP A 5 -21.73 -0.47 -5.75
N GLY A 6 -21.18 -0.01 -4.64
CA GLY A 6 -20.93 1.41 -4.42
C GLY A 6 -22.16 2.25 -4.10
N SER A 7 -23.36 1.63 -3.97
CA SER A 7 -24.57 2.37 -3.68
C SER A 7 -24.73 2.73 -2.20
N GLU A 8 -24.04 2.03 -1.31
CA GLU A 8 -24.10 2.23 0.13
C GLU A 8 -22.78 2.76 0.66
N PRO A 9 -22.80 3.78 1.54
CA PRO A 9 -21.59 4.19 2.24
C PRO A 9 -21.07 3.06 3.11
N ARG A 10 -19.75 2.95 3.19
CA ARG A 10 -19.08 1.97 4.05
C ARG A 10 -17.97 2.61 4.85
N VAL A 11 -17.76 2.08 6.04
CA VAL A 11 -16.68 2.53 6.90
C VAL A 11 -15.84 1.32 7.29
N PHE A 12 -14.54 1.44 7.13
CA PHE A 12 -13.59 0.41 7.53
C PHE A 12 -12.60 0.99 8.52
N SER A 13 -12.31 0.26 9.58
CA SER A 13 -11.19 0.60 10.44
C SER A 13 -9.94 -0.06 9.88
N VAL A 14 -9.07 0.74 9.28
CA VAL A 14 -7.83 0.26 8.67
C VAL A 14 -6.89 -0.31 9.74
N LEU A 15 -6.82 0.34 10.90
CA LEU A 15 -5.95 -0.12 11.98
C LEU A 15 -6.43 -1.41 12.63
N ARG A 16 -7.70 -1.78 12.44
CA ARG A 16 -8.23 -3.07 12.86
C ARG A 16 -8.23 -4.11 11.75
N GLY A 17 -7.69 -3.78 10.60
CA GLY A 17 -7.60 -4.70 9.48
C GLY A 17 -8.92 -5.00 8.79
N GLU A 18 -9.90 -4.10 8.86
CA GLU A 18 -11.19 -4.26 8.20
C GLU A 18 -11.06 -3.98 6.71
N ALA A 19 -11.73 -4.79 5.89
CA ALA A 19 -11.70 -4.65 4.43
C ALA A 19 -12.85 -5.45 3.81
N LEU A 20 -13.12 -5.23 2.54
CA LEU A 20 -14.02 -6.08 1.77
C LEU A 20 -13.48 -7.51 1.67
N ARG A 21 -12.19 -7.61 1.42
CA ARG A 21 -11.46 -8.87 1.36
C ARG A 21 -10.00 -8.61 1.64
N THR A 22 -9.31 -9.63 2.14
CA THR A 22 -7.88 -9.56 2.42
C THR A 22 -7.16 -10.70 1.74
N ARG A 23 -5.89 -10.48 1.47
CA ARG A 23 -4.97 -11.55 1.08
C ARG A 23 -3.67 -11.36 1.82
N SER A 24 -3.05 -12.49 2.18
CA SER A 24 -1.78 -12.50 2.90
C SER A 24 -0.69 -13.08 2.02
N GLY A 25 0.53 -12.65 2.24
CA GLY A 25 1.72 -13.15 1.59
C GLY A 25 2.90 -13.07 2.53
N PRO A 26 4.10 -13.48 2.07
CA PRO A 26 5.28 -13.54 2.94
C PRO A 26 5.77 -12.16 3.39
N PHE A 27 5.34 -11.09 2.72
CA PHE A 27 5.82 -9.75 3.03
C PHE A 27 4.76 -8.86 3.67
N GLY A 28 3.56 -9.38 3.93
CA GLY A 28 2.50 -8.65 4.58
C GLY A 28 1.11 -9.00 4.08
N GLU A 29 0.17 -8.10 4.33
CA GLU A 29 -1.23 -8.28 3.97
C GLU A 29 -1.75 -7.10 3.16
N VAL A 30 -2.74 -7.38 2.31
CA VAL A 30 -3.44 -6.35 1.53
C VAL A 30 -4.93 -6.49 1.78
N GLY A 31 -5.58 -5.40 2.18
CA GLY A 31 -7.02 -5.34 2.36
C GLY A 31 -7.66 -4.41 1.33
N THR A 32 -8.52 -4.94 0.49
CA THR A 32 -9.23 -4.14 -0.52
C THR A 32 -10.38 -3.39 0.14
N LEU A 33 -10.40 -2.08 -0.02
CA LEU A 33 -11.44 -1.21 0.52
C LEU A 33 -12.46 -0.80 -0.53
N CYS A 34 -12.00 -0.56 -1.76
CA CYS A 34 -12.85 -0.12 -2.87
C CYS A 34 -12.25 -0.63 -4.17
N SER A 35 -13.11 -1.13 -5.05
CA SER A 35 -12.73 -1.57 -6.39
C SER A 35 -13.89 -1.25 -7.33
N ALA A 36 -14.29 0.02 -7.37
CA ALA A 36 -15.43 0.49 -8.13
C ALA A 36 -15.23 1.96 -8.49
N GLY A 37 -16.00 2.46 -9.45
CA GLY A 37 -15.95 3.86 -9.83
C GLY A 37 -14.67 4.29 -10.52
N GLY A 38 -13.93 3.36 -11.09
CA GLY A 38 -12.67 3.66 -11.79
C GLY A 38 -11.46 3.78 -10.90
N ILE A 39 -11.58 3.49 -9.60
CA ILE A 39 -10.45 3.51 -8.67
C ILE A 39 -10.34 2.22 -7.89
N GLU A 40 -9.14 1.94 -7.41
CA GLU A 40 -8.89 0.91 -6.42
C GLU A 40 -8.25 1.55 -5.21
N VAL A 41 -8.76 1.22 -4.02
CA VAL A 41 -8.21 1.67 -2.75
C VAL A 41 -8.01 0.45 -1.86
N ALA A 42 -6.83 0.36 -1.27
CA ALA A 42 -6.48 -0.74 -0.39
C ALA A 42 -5.62 -0.23 0.76
N TRP A 43 -5.65 -0.93 1.88
CA TRP A 43 -4.57 -0.78 2.85
C TRP A 43 -3.57 -1.91 2.66
N VAL A 44 -2.33 -1.61 3.00
CA VAL A 44 -1.24 -2.58 2.98
C VAL A 44 -0.60 -2.57 4.36
N SER A 45 -0.43 -3.75 4.95
CA SER A 45 0.25 -3.93 6.23
C SER A 45 1.56 -4.66 5.96
N LYS A 46 2.69 -4.02 6.30
CA LYS A 46 4.01 -4.62 6.20
C LYS A 46 4.47 -5.03 7.58
N HIS A 47 4.75 -6.31 7.74
CA HIS A 47 5.25 -6.87 8.99
C HIS A 47 6.31 -7.93 8.70
N GLY A 48 7.09 -8.28 9.72
CA GLY A 48 8.22 -9.17 9.53
C GLY A 48 9.46 -8.41 9.04
N GLU A 49 10.58 -9.11 8.99
CA GLU A 49 11.87 -8.50 8.65
C GLU A 49 12.27 -8.71 7.18
N GLN A 50 11.54 -9.55 6.46
CA GLN A 50 11.84 -9.85 5.07
C GLN A 50 11.39 -8.72 4.16
N VAL A 51 12.21 -8.43 3.17
CA VAL A 51 11.90 -7.44 2.14
C VAL A 51 11.70 -8.19 0.84
N ASP A 52 10.60 -7.89 0.14
CA ASP A 52 10.34 -8.44 -1.19
C ASP A 52 11.49 -8.02 -2.11
N PRO A 53 12.21 -8.97 -2.73
CA PRO A 53 13.32 -8.63 -3.61
C PRO A 53 12.86 -8.02 -4.94
N ASP A 54 11.59 -8.19 -5.31
CA ASP A 54 11.09 -7.70 -6.58
C ASP A 54 10.76 -6.21 -6.50
N TRP A 55 10.98 -5.50 -7.60
CA TRP A 55 10.61 -4.11 -7.71
C TRP A 55 9.13 -4.00 -8.10
N PHE A 56 8.38 -3.23 -7.32
CA PHE A 56 7.02 -2.84 -7.69
C PHE A 56 7.10 -1.77 -8.78
N ARG A 57 6.35 -1.98 -9.86
CA ARG A 57 6.27 -1.03 -10.96
C ARG A 57 4.81 -0.64 -11.17
N PRO A 58 4.43 0.58 -10.82
CA PRO A 58 3.05 1.02 -11.06
C PRO A 58 2.82 1.22 -12.56
N ASP A 59 1.72 0.68 -13.08
CA ASP A 59 1.32 0.89 -14.48
C ASP A 59 0.74 2.28 -14.69
N GLN A 60 0.17 2.83 -13.64
CA GLN A 60 -0.43 4.17 -13.61
C GLN A 60 0.00 4.84 -12.32
N VAL A 61 -0.41 6.10 -12.12
CA VAL A 61 -0.11 6.80 -10.87
C VAL A 61 -0.63 5.99 -9.67
N ASP A 62 0.18 5.95 -8.63
CA ASP A 62 -0.16 5.30 -7.37
C ASP A 62 0.11 6.28 -6.23
N VAL A 63 -0.83 6.40 -5.29
CA VAL A 63 -0.72 7.31 -4.16
C VAL A 63 -0.75 6.51 -2.87
N LEU A 64 0.25 6.70 -2.04
CA LEU A 64 0.39 6.00 -0.76
C LEU A 64 0.34 7.00 0.39
N LEU A 65 -0.44 6.69 1.42
CA LEU A 65 -0.50 7.47 2.66
C LEU A 65 -0.17 6.56 3.83
N VAL A 66 0.93 6.84 4.53
CA VAL A 66 1.29 6.07 5.74
C VAL A 66 0.35 6.47 6.87
N VAL A 67 -0.26 5.47 7.53
CA VAL A 67 -1.19 5.70 8.64
C VAL A 67 -0.66 5.15 9.96
N GLN A 68 0.31 4.25 9.94
CA GLN A 68 0.94 3.71 11.14
C GLN A 68 2.37 3.30 10.85
N GLY A 69 3.27 3.60 11.79
CA GLY A 69 4.67 3.22 11.68
C GLY A 69 5.44 4.05 10.68
N GLN A 70 6.54 3.52 10.21
CA GLN A 70 7.36 4.15 9.19
C GLN A 70 7.52 3.19 8.00
N LEU A 71 7.61 3.77 6.82
CA LEU A 71 7.77 3.02 5.57
C LEU A 71 9.05 3.49 4.90
N LYS A 72 10.01 2.58 4.70
CA LYS A 72 11.18 2.89 3.90
C LYS A 72 10.89 2.54 2.44
N VAL A 73 11.20 3.47 1.55
CA VAL A 73 11.01 3.30 0.11
C VAL A 73 12.35 3.42 -0.57
N GLU A 74 12.74 2.38 -1.29
CA GLU A 74 13.91 2.37 -2.16
C GLU A 74 13.46 2.45 -3.61
N PHE A 75 14.19 3.20 -4.41
CA PHE A 75 13.93 3.32 -5.84
C PHE A 75 14.98 2.55 -6.62
N GLU A 76 14.57 1.89 -7.70
CA GLU A 76 15.52 1.16 -8.54
C GLU A 76 16.54 2.10 -9.17
N SER A 77 16.11 3.31 -9.53
CA SER A 77 17.03 4.31 -10.08
C SER A 77 17.99 4.80 -9.01
N ALA A 78 19.30 4.63 -9.23
CA ALA A 78 20.32 5.09 -8.32
C ALA A 78 20.34 6.62 -8.16
N ALA A 79 19.73 7.35 -9.08
CA ALA A 79 19.64 8.81 -8.99
C ALA A 79 18.63 9.29 -7.95
N ARG A 80 17.77 8.40 -7.44
CA ARG A 80 16.74 8.73 -6.45
C ARG A 80 17.15 8.15 -5.11
N PRO A 81 17.34 9.00 -4.07
CA PRO A 81 17.70 8.50 -2.75
C PRO A 81 16.51 7.78 -2.10
N ASP A 82 16.83 6.86 -1.19
CA ASP A 82 15.84 6.22 -0.35
C ASP A 82 15.11 7.26 0.49
N ARG A 83 13.84 6.99 0.78
CA ARG A 83 13.02 7.85 1.63
C ARG A 83 12.45 7.04 2.78
N VAL A 84 12.35 7.67 3.94
CA VAL A 84 11.61 7.10 5.08
C VAL A 84 10.40 7.98 5.33
N LEU A 85 9.22 7.38 5.22
CA LEU A 85 7.94 8.07 5.38
C LEU A 85 7.39 7.76 6.76
N ALA A 86 6.86 8.77 7.42
CA ALA A 86 6.18 8.64 8.71
C ALA A 86 4.66 8.74 8.52
N ALA A 87 3.90 8.39 9.56
CA ALA A 87 2.45 8.51 9.53
C ALA A 87 2.04 9.94 9.15
N GLY A 88 1.14 10.05 8.17
CA GLY A 88 0.70 11.32 7.60
C GLY A 88 1.43 11.73 6.33
N ASP A 89 2.54 11.08 6.00
CA ASP A 89 3.25 11.38 4.75
C ASP A 89 2.57 10.70 3.57
N VAL A 90 2.56 11.40 2.44
CA VAL A 90 1.99 10.92 1.18
C VAL A 90 3.11 10.79 0.15
N LEU A 91 3.16 9.63 -0.49
CA LEU A 91 4.06 9.39 -1.62
C LEU A 91 3.22 9.28 -2.88
N VAL A 92 3.55 10.07 -3.89
CA VAL A 92 2.94 9.97 -5.21
C VAL A 92 3.95 9.31 -6.14
N LEU A 93 3.61 8.12 -6.64
CA LEU A 93 4.44 7.38 -7.58
C LEU A 93 3.89 7.59 -8.99
N PRO A 94 4.66 8.23 -9.88
CA PRO A 94 4.25 8.27 -11.28
C PRO A 94 4.34 6.89 -11.93
N ALA A 95 3.60 6.71 -13.02
CA ALA A 95 3.64 5.46 -13.76
C ALA A 95 5.08 5.08 -14.13
N GLY A 96 5.42 3.82 -13.98
CA GLY A 96 6.73 3.28 -14.32
C GLY A 96 7.83 3.51 -13.30
N CYS A 97 7.56 4.23 -12.22
CA CYS A 97 8.56 4.48 -11.18
C CYS A 97 8.73 3.21 -10.32
N ARG A 98 9.78 2.47 -10.54
CA ARG A 98 10.03 1.22 -9.83
C ARG A 98 10.56 1.49 -8.43
N CYS A 99 9.94 0.87 -7.44
CA CYS A 99 10.33 1.00 -6.05
C CYS A 99 10.03 -0.27 -5.28
N ARG A 100 10.52 -0.33 -4.06
CA ARG A 100 10.08 -1.31 -3.09
C ARG A 100 9.98 -0.64 -1.73
N ALA A 101 9.00 -1.05 -0.96
CA ALA A 101 8.68 -0.42 0.30
C ALA A 101 8.53 -1.48 1.38
N TYR A 102 9.03 -1.18 2.56
CA TYR A 102 9.02 -2.12 3.67
C TYR A 102 8.98 -1.41 5.01
N ARG A 103 8.63 -2.17 6.04
CA ARG A 103 8.58 -1.68 7.41
C ARG A 103 9.95 -1.13 7.84
N TRP A 104 9.93 -0.02 8.54
CA TRP A 104 11.16 0.58 9.04
C TRP A 104 11.00 1.06 10.48
N PRO A 105 11.97 0.76 11.39
CA PRO A 105 13.03 -0.23 11.17
C PRO A 105 12.47 -1.61 10.85
N ARG A 106 13.29 -2.49 10.29
CA ARG A 106 12.82 -3.81 9.86
C ARG A 106 12.38 -4.69 11.02
N ASP A 107 12.86 -4.42 12.22
CA ASP A 107 12.51 -5.11 13.46
C ASP A 107 11.54 -4.32 14.36
N ALA A 108 10.84 -3.34 13.81
CA ALA A 108 9.91 -2.52 14.56
C ALA A 108 8.87 -3.39 15.30
N ALA A 109 8.40 -2.88 16.46
CA ALA A 109 7.46 -3.64 17.30
C ALA A 109 6.09 -3.79 16.66
N GLU A 110 5.67 -2.83 15.81
CA GLU A 110 4.36 -2.86 15.16
C GLU A 110 4.51 -2.83 13.65
N ALA A 111 3.46 -3.28 12.97
CA ALA A 111 3.41 -3.26 11.52
C ALA A 111 3.38 -1.83 11.00
N THR A 112 3.92 -1.62 9.80
CA THR A 112 3.70 -0.39 9.04
C THR A 112 2.46 -0.56 8.19
N ILE A 113 1.53 0.39 8.28
CA ILE A 113 0.27 0.35 7.53
C ILE A 113 0.18 1.61 6.68
N PHE A 114 -0.15 1.43 5.41
CA PHE A 114 -0.40 2.55 4.51
C PHE A 114 -1.62 2.28 3.65
N LEU A 115 -2.29 3.36 3.25
CA LEU A 115 -3.33 3.33 2.23
C LEU A 115 -2.68 3.50 0.87
N ALA A 116 -3.24 2.83 -0.12
CA ALA A 116 -2.81 2.96 -1.50
C ALA A 116 -4.03 3.15 -2.38
N ALA A 117 -3.96 4.11 -3.29
CA ALA A 117 -5.03 4.43 -4.21
C ALA A 117 -4.47 4.59 -5.62
N CYS A 118 -5.13 3.97 -6.59
CA CYS A 118 -4.71 4.02 -7.99
C CYS A 118 -5.93 3.89 -8.89
N PRO A 119 -5.80 4.25 -10.18
CA PRO A 119 -6.83 3.93 -11.16
C PRO A 119 -7.09 2.44 -11.24
N ALA A 120 -8.32 2.04 -11.56
CA ALA A 120 -8.69 0.64 -11.69
C ALA A 120 -7.88 -0.03 -12.80
N GLY A 121 -7.62 -1.34 -12.61
CA GLY A 121 -6.86 -2.14 -13.56
C GLY A 121 -5.35 -2.20 -13.30
N GLN A 122 -4.88 -1.55 -12.25
CA GLN A 122 -3.47 -1.64 -11.87
C GLN A 122 -3.19 -2.94 -11.13
N ASP A 123 -2.15 -3.65 -11.56
CA ASP A 123 -1.69 -4.88 -10.95
C ASP A 123 -0.46 -4.66 -10.07
N GLY A 124 -0.04 -5.73 -9.35
CA GLY A 124 1.25 -5.77 -8.66
C GLY A 124 1.23 -5.32 -7.22
N ARG A 125 0.05 -5.11 -6.67
CA ARG A 125 -0.07 -4.74 -5.26
C ARG A 125 -0.22 -5.94 -4.37
#